data_6da8fee1342eab3eca5e3e1596ff2518
#
_entry.id   6da8fee1342eab3eca5e3e1596ff2518
#
_cell.length_a   1.000
_cell.length_b   1.000
_cell.length_c   1.000
_cell.angle_alpha   90.00
_cell.angle_beta   90.00
_cell.angle_gamma   90.00
#
_symmetry.space_group_name_H-M   'P 1'
#
loop_
_entity.id
_entity.type
_entity.pdbx_description
1 polymer ?
#
loop_
_entity_poly.entity_id
_entity_poly.type
_entity_poly.pdbx_seq_one_letter_code
_entity_poly.pdbx_strand_id
1 'polypeptide(L)'
;TVPETTTTTVPETTTTTVPETTTTTVQSTDTLGDEESVQIVDENEETPIAYDGEFLNFVGFEGNNQDKLDQLVLSLPQLLKDILKDKVIYVNGCHDYARSLVGRCPYGVWDSTGTNSDGSKGAEWSMSIWISNRAFDALQAEDVLIHESSHALSYLTRNCNTADNQSYRLDAWTLFGGEEKFADALVLYFGGSYNHYRDSGELSNEESSYLENYLDVCTNS
;
A
#
# COMPACT_ATOMS: atom_id res chain seq x y z
N THR A 1 55.18 27.08 -50.41
CA THR A 1 54.86 26.82 -48.97
C THR A 1 53.36 26.97 -48.79
N VAL A 2 52.72 25.82 -48.59
CA VAL A 2 51.25 25.71 -48.25
C VAL A 2 51.19 25.71 -46.73
N PRO A 3 50.30 26.48 -46.07
CA PRO A 3 50.10 26.40 -44.62
C PRO A 3 49.27 25.20 -44.27
N GLU A 4 49.74 24.47 -43.24
CA GLU A 4 48.99 23.34 -42.63
C GLU A 4 47.78 23.83 -41.86
N THR A 5 46.64 23.21 -42.14
CA THR A 5 45.38 23.45 -41.40
C THR A 5 45.36 22.57 -40.16
N THR A 6 45.45 23.15 -38.99
CA THR A 6 45.31 22.46 -37.70
C THR A 6 43.80 22.21 -37.42
N THR A 7 43.40 20.95 -37.40
CA THR A 7 42.06 20.54 -37.01
C THR A 7 41.98 20.42 -35.50
N THR A 8 41.25 21.29 -34.84
CA THR A 8 40.97 21.22 -33.39
C THR A 8 39.83 20.26 -33.15
N THR A 9 40.10 19.12 -32.55
CA THR A 9 39.08 18.17 -32.04
C THR A 9 38.45 18.72 -30.80
N VAL A 10 37.12 18.91 -30.86
CA VAL A 10 36.27 19.25 -29.70
C VAL A 10 36.14 17.98 -28.84
N PRO A 11 36.34 18.04 -27.50
CA PRO A 11 36.11 16.89 -26.63
C PRO A 11 34.61 16.60 -26.53
N GLU A 12 34.26 15.32 -26.68
CA GLU A 12 32.91 14.82 -26.43
C GLU A 12 32.51 15.02 -24.93
N THR A 13 31.40 15.71 -24.75
CA THR A 13 30.81 15.86 -23.43
C THR A 13 30.13 14.55 -23.05
N THR A 14 30.74 13.77 -22.17
CA THR A 14 30.10 12.62 -21.52
C THR A 14 29.01 13.12 -20.60
N THR A 15 27.76 12.95 -21.01
CA THR A 15 26.61 13.16 -20.15
C THR A 15 26.54 12.00 -19.16
N THR A 16 26.94 12.24 -17.92
CA THR A 16 26.74 11.31 -16.81
C THR A 16 25.28 11.38 -16.46
N THR A 17 24.51 10.35 -16.81
CA THR A 17 23.17 10.13 -16.28
C THR A 17 23.29 9.87 -14.79
N VAL A 18 22.81 10.81 -13.99
CA VAL A 18 22.58 10.62 -12.54
C VAL A 18 21.51 9.54 -12.42
N PRO A 19 21.74 8.46 -11.65
CA PRO A 19 20.66 7.49 -11.39
C PRO A 19 19.53 8.24 -10.67
N GLU A 20 18.31 8.12 -11.20
CA GLU A 20 17.11 8.58 -10.52
C GLU A 20 17.03 7.86 -9.16
N THR A 21 17.06 8.65 -8.11
CA THR A 21 16.85 8.14 -6.75
C THR A 21 15.36 7.80 -6.63
N THR A 22 15.02 6.55 -6.77
CA THR A 22 13.67 6.05 -6.48
C THR A 22 13.39 6.29 -4.98
N THR A 23 12.54 7.26 -4.69
CA THR A 23 12.14 7.56 -3.32
C THR A 23 11.07 6.54 -2.95
N THR A 24 11.44 5.50 -2.20
CA THR A 24 10.47 4.67 -1.49
C THR A 24 9.88 5.54 -0.40
N THR A 25 8.63 5.94 -0.56
CA THR A 25 7.94 6.66 0.50
C THR A 25 7.48 5.63 1.52
N VAL A 26 8.29 5.45 2.56
CA VAL A 26 7.81 4.84 3.80
C VAL A 26 7.14 5.99 4.54
N GLN A 27 5.82 6.04 4.53
CA GLN A 27 5.10 6.96 5.42
C GLN A 27 5.08 6.34 6.81
N SER A 28 6.14 6.62 7.56
CA SER A 28 6.12 6.46 9.01
C SER A 28 5.58 7.76 9.59
N THR A 29 4.40 7.73 10.19
CA THR A 29 3.94 8.84 11.01
C THR A 29 4.74 8.84 12.31
N ASP A 30 5.26 10.00 12.69
CA ASP A 30 6.20 10.24 13.80
C ASP A 30 5.58 9.97 15.19
N THR A 31 5.30 8.70 15.50
CA THR A 31 5.03 8.24 16.87
C THR A 31 5.71 6.89 17.08
N LEU A 32 6.95 6.94 17.53
CA LEU A 32 7.71 5.78 17.94
C LEU A 32 6.94 5.00 19.04
N GLY A 33 6.30 3.91 18.67
CA GLY A 33 5.86 2.91 19.64
C GLY A 33 4.59 2.13 19.38
N ASP A 34 3.66 2.60 18.56
CA ASP A 34 2.34 1.97 18.44
C ASP A 34 1.83 1.77 16.99
N GLU A 35 2.73 1.71 15.99
CA GLU A 35 2.30 1.44 14.63
C GLU A 35 1.79 0.01 14.48
N GLU A 36 0.49 -0.13 14.25
CA GLU A 36 -0.19 -1.41 14.09
C GLU A 36 -0.38 -1.78 12.59
N SER A 37 -0.16 -0.81 11.70
CA SER A 37 -0.20 -0.97 10.24
C SER A 37 1.01 -0.30 9.60
N VAL A 38 1.50 -0.86 8.49
CA VAL A 38 2.60 -0.31 7.69
C VAL A 38 2.27 -0.48 6.22
N GLN A 39 2.42 0.59 5.44
CA GLN A 39 2.31 0.50 3.99
C GLN A 39 3.67 0.72 3.32
N ILE A 40 3.94 -0.06 2.29
CA ILE A 40 5.15 -0.03 1.49
C ILE A 40 4.74 0.09 0.03
N VAL A 41 4.87 1.29 -0.54
CA VAL A 41 4.40 1.59 -1.88
C VAL A 41 5.46 2.28 -2.73
N ASP A 42 5.41 2.07 -4.03
CA ASP A 42 6.09 2.89 -5.03
C ASP A 42 5.06 3.49 -5.98
N GLU A 43 4.88 4.78 -5.87
CA GLU A 43 3.88 5.53 -6.63
C GLU A 43 4.25 5.70 -8.11
N ASN A 44 5.52 5.51 -8.45
CA ASN A 44 6.06 5.77 -9.80
C ASN A 44 6.21 4.52 -10.65
N GLU A 45 5.99 3.34 -10.08
CA GLU A 45 6.09 2.08 -10.80
C GLU A 45 4.76 1.69 -11.46
N GLU A 46 4.84 0.94 -12.56
CA GLU A 46 3.70 0.22 -13.08
C GLU A 46 3.19 -0.77 -12.01
N THR A 47 1.87 -0.93 -11.92
CA THR A 47 1.28 -1.87 -10.95
C THR A 47 1.82 -3.28 -11.22
N PRO A 48 2.55 -3.90 -10.29
CA PRO A 48 3.05 -5.24 -10.46
C PRO A 48 1.90 -6.25 -10.61
N ILE A 49 2.21 -7.40 -11.19
CA ILE A 49 1.27 -8.52 -11.22
C ILE A 49 1.37 -9.24 -9.88
N ALA A 50 0.24 -9.49 -9.24
CA ALA A 50 0.20 -10.26 -8.01
C ALA A 50 0.77 -11.67 -8.24
N TYR A 51 1.51 -12.17 -7.25
CA TYR A 51 2.06 -13.51 -7.26
C TYR A 51 0.95 -14.56 -7.31
N ASP A 52 1.09 -15.57 -8.18
CA ASP A 52 0.10 -16.64 -8.39
C ASP A 52 0.57 -18.03 -7.93
N GLY A 53 1.74 -18.09 -7.29
CA GLY A 53 2.34 -19.33 -6.78
C GLY A 53 2.06 -19.61 -5.30
N GLU A 54 2.78 -20.57 -4.74
CA GLU A 54 2.71 -20.93 -3.33
C GLU A 54 3.60 -20.00 -2.49
N PHE A 55 3.02 -19.29 -1.51
CA PHE A 55 3.73 -18.37 -0.64
C PHE A 55 4.18 -18.97 0.71
N LEU A 56 4.06 -20.28 0.88
CA LEU A 56 4.46 -20.99 2.10
C LEU A 56 5.94 -20.82 2.47
N ASN A 57 6.77 -20.41 1.50
CA ASN A 57 8.21 -20.21 1.69
C ASN A 57 8.59 -18.71 1.82
N PHE A 58 7.63 -17.80 1.83
CA PHE A 58 7.95 -16.39 2.00
C PHE A 58 8.58 -16.12 3.36
N VAL A 59 9.61 -15.28 3.37
CA VAL A 59 10.24 -14.83 4.62
C VAL A 59 9.20 -14.10 5.46
N GLY A 60 8.99 -14.57 6.69
CA GLY A 60 7.97 -14.01 7.60
C GLY A 60 6.60 -14.69 7.53
N PHE A 61 6.39 -15.65 6.62
CA PHE A 61 5.17 -16.45 6.63
C PHE A 61 5.02 -17.22 7.95
N GLU A 62 3.89 -17.04 8.62
CA GLU A 62 3.58 -17.70 9.90
C GLU A 62 2.64 -18.89 9.69
N GLY A 63 1.64 -18.75 8.85
CA GLY A 63 0.73 -19.79 8.39
C GLY A 63 -0.28 -20.33 9.39
N ASN A 64 -0.10 -20.06 10.69
CA ASN A 64 -0.93 -20.63 11.77
C ASN A 64 -2.41 -20.22 11.67
N ASN A 65 -2.69 -19.08 11.06
CA ASN A 65 -4.03 -18.54 10.86
C ASN A 65 -4.36 -18.35 9.36
N GLN A 66 -3.62 -18.96 8.42
CA GLN A 66 -3.88 -18.75 6.99
C GLN A 66 -5.31 -19.17 6.62
N ASP A 67 -5.78 -20.33 7.07
CA ASP A 67 -7.15 -20.78 6.81
C ASP A 67 -8.21 -19.80 7.33
N LYS A 68 -7.94 -19.14 8.49
CA LYS A 68 -8.82 -18.11 9.03
C LYS A 68 -8.76 -16.84 8.20
N LEU A 69 -7.56 -16.43 7.77
CA LEU A 69 -7.40 -15.29 6.87
C LEU A 69 -8.17 -15.51 5.58
N ASP A 70 -8.06 -16.69 4.97
CA ASP A 70 -8.80 -17.04 3.75
C ASP A 70 -10.32 -16.93 3.95
N GLN A 71 -10.84 -17.30 5.13
CA GLN A 71 -12.26 -17.11 5.46
C GLN A 71 -12.62 -15.62 5.62
N LEU A 72 -11.75 -14.82 6.25
CA LEU A 72 -11.97 -13.37 6.36
C LEU A 72 -11.95 -12.69 4.98
N VAL A 73 -11.07 -13.10 4.08
CA VAL A 73 -11.06 -12.61 2.69
C VAL A 73 -12.37 -12.89 1.98
N LEU A 74 -12.97 -14.07 2.20
CA LEU A 74 -14.30 -14.38 1.65
C LEU A 74 -15.41 -13.50 2.24
N SER A 75 -15.25 -12.99 3.47
CA SER A 75 -16.19 -12.11 4.16
C SER A 75 -15.99 -10.63 3.89
N LEU A 76 -14.90 -10.23 3.23
CA LEU A 76 -14.67 -8.83 2.84
C LEU A 76 -15.90 -8.22 2.15
N PRO A 77 -16.14 -6.91 2.30
CA PRO A 77 -17.13 -6.17 1.52
C PRO A 77 -17.04 -6.50 0.03
N GLN A 78 -18.17 -6.71 -0.62
CA GLN A 78 -18.20 -7.19 -2.01
C GLN A 78 -17.39 -6.30 -2.95
N LEU A 79 -17.45 -4.99 -2.77
CA LEU A 79 -16.71 -4.01 -3.55
C LEU A 79 -15.19 -4.23 -3.43
N LEU A 80 -14.66 -4.44 -2.22
CA LEU A 80 -13.23 -4.74 -2.03
C LEU A 80 -12.84 -6.05 -2.69
N LYS A 81 -13.67 -7.10 -2.55
CA LYS A 81 -13.43 -8.38 -3.22
C LYS A 81 -13.35 -8.23 -4.75
N ASP A 82 -14.26 -7.48 -5.35
CA ASP A 82 -14.33 -7.31 -6.80
C ASP A 82 -13.12 -6.56 -7.34
N ILE A 83 -12.65 -5.53 -6.62
CA ILE A 83 -11.51 -4.71 -7.03
C ILE A 83 -10.18 -5.43 -6.82
N LEU A 84 -10.03 -6.12 -5.70
CA LEU A 84 -8.76 -6.74 -5.29
C LEU A 84 -8.56 -8.13 -5.87
N LYS A 85 -9.64 -8.74 -6.40
CA LYS A 85 -9.59 -10.09 -6.97
C LYS A 85 -8.51 -10.20 -8.04
N ASP A 86 -7.70 -11.24 -7.92
CA ASP A 86 -6.61 -11.56 -8.84
C ASP A 86 -5.51 -10.47 -8.95
N LYS A 87 -5.58 -9.42 -8.09
CA LYS A 87 -4.61 -8.33 -8.04
C LYS A 87 -3.81 -8.28 -6.75
N VAL A 88 -4.27 -8.97 -5.71
CA VAL A 88 -3.66 -8.93 -4.38
C VAL A 88 -3.61 -10.35 -3.81
N ILE A 89 -2.51 -10.68 -3.15
CA ILE A 89 -2.39 -11.91 -2.34
C ILE A 89 -2.53 -11.59 -0.85
N TYR A 90 -3.00 -12.56 -0.09
CA TYR A 90 -3.25 -12.41 1.35
C TYR A 90 -2.42 -13.43 2.11
N VAL A 91 -1.54 -12.95 2.97
CA VAL A 91 -0.52 -13.76 3.65
C VAL A 91 -0.69 -13.65 5.17
N ASN A 92 -0.87 -14.78 5.85
CA ASN A 92 -0.74 -14.78 7.31
C ASN A 92 0.73 -14.80 7.69
N GLY A 93 1.25 -13.64 8.10
CA GLY A 93 2.66 -13.52 8.40
C GLY A 93 3.07 -12.19 8.99
N CYS A 94 4.33 -12.15 9.40
CA CYS A 94 5.01 -10.98 9.90
C CYS A 94 5.97 -10.45 8.84
N HIS A 95 5.59 -9.43 8.13
CA HIS A 95 6.41 -8.83 7.08
C HIS A 95 7.76 -8.35 7.64
N ASP A 96 8.86 -8.93 7.16
CA ASP A 96 10.16 -8.79 7.82
C ASP A 96 10.72 -7.37 7.76
N TYR A 97 10.55 -6.71 6.62
CA TYR A 97 10.97 -5.30 6.46
C TYR A 97 10.14 -4.38 7.36
N ALA A 98 8.81 -4.50 7.37
CA ALA A 98 7.96 -3.70 8.23
C ALA A 98 8.29 -3.90 9.72
N ARG A 99 8.54 -5.18 10.13
CA ARG A 99 9.03 -5.48 11.47
C ARG A 99 10.33 -4.75 11.81
N SER A 100 11.24 -4.62 10.85
CA SER A 100 12.51 -3.91 11.08
C SER A 100 12.32 -2.40 11.27
N LEU A 101 11.29 -1.81 10.66
CA LEU A 101 10.97 -0.40 10.80
C LEU A 101 10.38 -0.06 12.16
N VAL A 102 9.42 -0.87 12.63
CA VAL A 102 8.66 -0.56 13.86
C VAL A 102 9.14 -1.36 15.09
N GLY A 103 10.13 -2.23 14.94
CA GLY A 103 10.73 -3.00 16.03
C GLY A 103 9.90 -4.18 16.53
N ARG A 104 8.74 -4.43 15.97
CA ARG A 104 7.83 -5.55 16.24
C ARG A 104 7.03 -5.91 15.00
N CYS A 105 6.33 -7.03 15.03
CA CYS A 105 5.38 -7.40 14.00
C CYS A 105 4.20 -6.42 14.03
N PRO A 106 3.91 -5.64 12.99
CA PRO A 106 2.67 -4.86 12.93
C PRO A 106 1.46 -5.79 12.83
N TYR A 107 0.25 -5.29 13.03
CA TYR A 107 -0.96 -6.08 12.83
C TYR A 107 -1.20 -6.38 11.36
N GLY A 108 -1.05 -5.37 10.50
CA GLY A 108 -1.17 -5.48 9.06
C GLY A 108 -0.04 -4.79 8.31
N VAL A 109 0.14 -5.17 7.05
CA VAL A 109 1.03 -4.52 6.09
C VAL A 109 0.44 -4.60 4.71
N TRP A 110 0.37 -3.48 4.00
CA TRP A 110 0.22 -3.43 2.57
C TRP A 110 1.59 -3.23 1.90
N ASP A 111 2.00 -4.16 1.02
CA ASP A 111 3.22 -4.05 0.23
C ASP A 111 2.94 -4.19 -1.28
N SER A 112 3.00 -3.07 -2.00
CA SER A 112 2.82 -3.06 -3.45
C SER A 112 4.07 -3.52 -4.21
N THR A 113 5.24 -3.48 -3.60
CA THR A 113 6.54 -3.58 -4.29
C THR A 113 7.26 -4.91 -4.09
N GLY A 114 6.84 -5.72 -3.12
CA GLY A 114 7.57 -6.93 -2.72
C GLY A 114 8.92 -6.56 -2.10
N THR A 115 8.88 -5.99 -0.89
CA THR A 115 10.09 -5.48 -0.24
C THR A 115 10.76 -6.53 0.63
N ASN A 116 12.02 -6.84 0.33
CA ASN A 116 12.87 -7.73 1.10
C ASN A 116 13.27 -7.12 2.46
N SER A 117 13.74 -7.94 3.38
CA SER A 117 14.18 -7.52 4.73
C SER A 117 15.30 -6.47 4.73
N ASP A 118 16.07 -6.36 3.67
CA ASP A 118 17.11 -5.35 3.47
C ASP A 118 16.60 -4.06 2.79
N GLY A 119 15.30 -3.98 2.50
CA GLY A 119 14.66 -2.86 1.81
C GLY A 119 14.77 -2.90 0.29
N SER A 120 15.40 -3.92 -0.31
CA SER A 120 15.40 -4.09 -1.75
C SER A 120 14.01 -4.55 -2.24
N LYS A 121 13.61 -4.10 -3.43
CA LYS A 121 12.30 -4.38 -4.04
C LYS A 121 12.34 -5.57 -4.98
N GLY A 122 11.16 -6.03 -5.41
CA GLY A 122 11.01 -7.06 -6.44
C GLY A 122 11.00 -8.48 -5.89
N ALA A 123 10.69 -8.65 -4.61
CA ALA A 123 10.38 -9.97 -4.07
C ALA A 123 9.06 -10.51 -4.66
N GLU A 124 8.91 -11.82 -4.65
CA GLU A 124 7.74 -12.50 -5.22
C GLU A 124 6.41 -12.07 -4.58
N TRP A 125 6.42 -11.55 -3.34
CA TRP A 125 5.22 -11.09 -2.63
C TRP A 125 4.82 -9.64 -2.93
N SER A 126 5.12 -9.10 -4.09
CA SER A 126 4.54 -7.83 -4.52
C SER A 126 3.02 -7.91 -4.59
N MET A 127 2.33 -6.79 -4.38
CA MET A 127 0.87 -6.71 -4.30
C MET A 127 0.29 -7.62 -3.20
N SER A 128 0.87 -7.56 -2.00
CA SER A 128 0.49 -8.42 -0.88
C SER A 128 -0.06 -7.66 0.33
N ILE A 129 -1.05 -8.26 0.95
CA ILE A 129 -1.56 -7.87 2.26
C ILE A 129 -1.13 -8.93 3.28
N TRP A 130 -0.42 -8.49 4.30
CA TRP A 130 0.06 -9.34 5.38
C TRP A 130 -0.75 -9.07 6.64
N ILE A 131 -1.30 -10.14 7.23
CA ILE A 131 -2.00 -10.08 8.51
C ILE A 131 -1.26 -10.98 9.49
N SER A 132 -0.69 -10.39 10.53
CA SER A 132 0.12 -11.12 11.50
C SER A 132 -0.73 -11.91 12.50
N ASN A 133 -0.12 -12.93 13.12
CA ASN A 133 -0.77 -13.65 14.21
C ASN A 133 -1.16 -12.72 15.37
N ARG A 134 -0.44 -11.61 15.58
CA ARG A 134 -0.80 -10.59 16.59
C ARG A 134 -2.19 -10.00 16.36
N ALA A 135 -2.59 -9.74 15.12
CA ALA A 135 -3.93 -9.23 14.80
C ALA A 135 -5.02 -10.24 15.18
N PHE A 136 -4.78 -11.53 14.93
CA PHE A 136 -5.68 -12.61 15.35
C PHE A 136 -5.76 -12.74 16.87
N ASP A 137 -4.64 -12.67 17.57
CA ASP A 137 -4.58 -12.75 19.05
C ASP A 137 -5.29 -11.55 19.69
N ALA A 138 -5.22 -10.39 19.08
CA ALA A 138 -5.92 -9.17 19.49
C ALA A 138 -7.41 -9.13 19.07
N LEU A 139 -7.90 -10.11 18.34
CA LEU A 139 -9.26 -10.15 17.76
C LEU A 139 -9.59 -8.97 16.83
N GLN A 140 -8.58 -8.45 16.12
CA GLN A 140 -8.70 -7.31 15.21
C GLN A 140 -8.43 -7.68 13.74
N ALA A 141 -8.16 -8.95 13.44
CA ALA A 141 -7.72 -9.37 12.12
C ALA A 141 -8.71 -9.01 10.99
N GLU A 142 -10.02 -9.01 11.26
CA GLU A 142 -11.05 -8.63 10.28
C GLU A 142 -10.96 -7.14 9.91
N ASP A 143 -10.97 -6.27 10.91
CA ASP A 143 -10.89 -4.82 10.69
C ASP A 143 -9.54 -4.40 10.11
N VAL A 144 -8.44 -5.02 10.56
CA VAL A 144 -7.10 -4.81 9.99
C VAL A 144 -7.05 -5.26 8.53
N LEU A 145 -7.68 -6.37 8.18
CA LEU A 145 -7.77 -6.82 6.79
C LEU A 145 -8.51 -5.80 5.91
N ILE A 146 -9.60 -5.20 6.40
CA ILE A 146 -10.30 -4.12 5.68
C ILE A 146 -9.39 -2.90 5.54
N HIS A 147 -8.65 -2.53 6.60
CA HIS A 147 -7.72 -1.41 6.59
C HIS A 147 -6.62 -1.59 5.52
N GLU A 148 -5.91 -2.71 5.51
CA GLU A 148 -4.88 -3.00 4.51
C GLU A 148 -5.47 -3.13 3.09
N SER A 149 -6.68 -3.68 2.98
CA SER A 149 -7.41 -3.72 1.71
C SER A 149 -7.78 -2.32 1.21
N SER A 150 -7.97 -1.36 2.12
CA SER A 150 -8.23 0.05 1.78
C SER A 150 -6.98 0.74 1.25
N HIS A 151 -5.80 0.41 1.77
CA HIS A 151 -4.53 0.86 1.18
C HIS A 151 -4.33 0.29 -0.23
N ALA A 152 -4.60 -1.00 -0.42
CA ALA A 152 -4.53 -1.63 -1.73
C ALA A 152 -5.53 -1.00 -2.73
N LEU A 153 -6.77 -0.72 -2.30
CA LEU A 153 -7.77 0.01 -3.08
C LEU A 153 -7.25 1.41 -3.47
N SER A 154 -6.76 2.18 -2.51
CA SER A 154 -6.20 3.52 -2.71
C SER A 154 -5.07 3.49 -3.75
N TYR A 155 -4.18 2.50 -3.65
CA TYR A 155 -3.10 2.31 -4.61
C TYR A 155 -3.60 1.95 -6.01
N LEU A 156 -4.53 1.01 -6.15
CA LEU A 156 -5.07 0.57 -7.43
C LEU A 156 -5.86 1.67 -8.15
N THR A 157 -6.48 2.58 -7.38
CA THR A 157 -7.25 3.71 -7.91
C THR A 157 -6.47 5.03 -7.96
N ARG A 158 -5.14 5.01 -7.76
CA ARG A 158 -4.30 6.21 -7.69
C ARG A 158 -4.36 7.13 -8.91
N ASN A 159 -4.71 6.59 -10.06
CA ASN A 159 -4.86 7.33 -11.31
C ASN A 159 -6.30 7.80 -11.56
N CYS A 160 -7.22 7.59 -10.61
CA CYS A 160 -8.57 8.11 -10.69
C CYS A 160 -8.57 9.63 -10.45
N ASN A 161 -8.95 10.37 -11.49
CA ASN A 161 -8.95 11.82 -11.46
C ASN A 161 -10.33 12.38 -11.83
N THR A 162 -10.64 13.57 -11.31
CA THR A 162 -11.80 14.35 -11.74
C THR A 162 -11.65 14.80 -13.19
N ALA A 163 -12.73 15.36 -13.78
CA ALA A 163 -12.70 15.96 -15.11
C ALA A 163 -11.67 17.10 -15.23
N ASP A 164 -11.35 17.76 -14.13
CA ASP A 164 -10.34 18.84 -14.04
C ASP A 164 -8.94 18.30 -13.71
N ASN A 165 -8.74 16.99 -13.79
CA ASN A 165 -7.48 16.29 -13.52
C ASN A 165 -6.99 16.43 -12.07
N GLN A 166 -7.90 16.58 -11.09
CA GLN A 166 -7.58 16.51 -9.67
C GLN A 166 -7.66 15.07 -9.19
N SER A 167 -6.72 14.66 -8.34
CA SER A 167 -6.66 13.30 -7.81
C SER A 167 -7.69 13.09 -6.71
N TYR A 168 -8.63 12.19 -6.91
CA TYR A 168 -9.57 11.78 -5.86
C TYR A 168 -8.85 11.25 -4.61
N ARG A 169 -7.76 10.54 -4.78
CA ARG A 169 -6.98 10.02 -3.65
C ARG A 169 -6.35 11.14 -2.81
N LEU A 170 -5.74 12.13 -3.44
CA LEU A 170 -5.13 13.25 -2.72
C LEU A 170 -6.19 14.14 -2.05
N ASP A 171 -7.35 14.28 -2.66
CA ASP A 171 -8.48 14.97 -2.05
C ASP A 171 -9.00 14.19 -0.83
N ALA A 172 -9.08 12.85 -0.91
CA ALA A 172 -9.39 11.98 0.23
C ALA A 172 -8.39 12.19 1.37
N TRP A 173 -7.10 12.09 1.10
CA TRP A 173 -6.08 12.29 2.14
C TRP A 173 -6.15 13.67 2.79
N THR A 174 -6.50 14.70 2.01
CA THR A 174 -6.71 16.05 2.54
C THR A 174 -7.94 16.10 3.45
N LEU A 175 -9.06 15.54 3.03
CA LEU A 175 -10.30 15.52 3.80
C LEU A 175 -10.17 14.75 5.12
N PHE A 176 -9.55 13.56 5.05
CA PHE A 176 -9.41 12.69 6.21
C PHE A 176 -8.19 13.01 7.09
N GLY A 177 -7.24 13.83 6.59
CA GLY A 177 -6.03 14.20 7.32
C GLY A 177 -4.91 13.17 7.23
N GLY A 178 -4.85 12.44 6.12
CA GLY A 178 -3.80 11.48 5.79
C GLY A 178 -4.33 10.14 5.29
N GLU A 179 -3.43 9.35 4.75
CA GLU A 179 -3.75 8.06 4.14
C GLU A 179 -4.24 7.02 5.17
N GLU A 180 -3.57 6.94 6.32
CA GLU A 180 -3.96 6.03 7.41
C GLU A 180 -5.36 6.35 7.93
N LYS A 181 -5.68 7.64 8.11
CA LYS A 181 -7.02 8.06 8.55
C LYS A 181 -8.08 7.82 7.48
N PHE A 182 -7.70 7.86 6.20
CA PHE A 182 -8.57 7.48 5.10
C PHE A 182 -8.84 5.97 5.09
N ALA A 183 -7.83 5.14 5.34
CA ALA A 183 -8.00 3.69 5.47
C ALA A 183 -8.92 3.33 6.65
N ASP A 184 -8.72 3.94 7.83
CA ASP A 184 -9.63 3.80 8.98
C ASP A 184 -11.05 4.25 8.66
N ALA A 185 -11.21 5.33 7.88
CA ALA A 185 -12.54 5.78 7.47
C ALA A 185 -13.26 4.76 6.58
N LEU A 186 -12.53 4.07 5.71
CA LEU A 186 -13.09 2.97 4.92
C LEU A 186 -13.46 1.76 5.78
N VAL A 187 -12.68 1.44 6.84
CA VAL A 187 -13.09 0.41 7.81
C VAL A 187 -14.44 0.76 8.40
N LEU A 188 -14.63 1.99 8.89
CA LEU A 188 -15.91 2.45 9.46
C LEU A 188 -17.04 2.45 8.42
N TYR A 189 -16.76 2.86 7.18
CA TYR A 189 -17.72 2.87 6.08
C TYR A 189 -18.24 1.46 5.76
N PHE A 190 -17.38 0.46 5.84
CA PHE A 190 -17.71 -0.93 5.61
C PHE A 190 -18.29 -1.64 6.85
N GLY A 191 -18.49 -0.91 7.95
CA GLY A 191 -19.16 -1.41 9.16
C GLY A 191 -18.23 -2.04 10.19
N GLY A 192 -16.92 -1.91 10.02
CA GLY A 192 -15.91 -2.27 11.04
C GLY A 192 -15.84 -1.23 12.17
N SER A 193 -14.98 -1.47 13.13
CA SER A 193 -14.81 -0.65 14.33
C SER A 193 -13.37 -0.19 14.58
N TYR A 194 -12.42 -0.67 13.79
CA TYR A 194 -11.03 -0.27 13.90
C TYR A 194 -10.83 1.18 13.45
N ASN A 195 -10.29 1.99 14.31
CA ASN A 195 -10.05 3.41 14.07
C ASN A 195 -8.77 3.88 14.76
N HIS A 196 -7.67 3.17 14.54
CA HIS A 196 -6.40 3.35 15.26
C HIS A 196 -5.80 4.75 15.05
N TYR A 197 -5.93 5.28 13.84
CA TYR A 197 -5.36 6.58 13.46
C TYR A 197 -6.35 7.75 13.55
N ARG A 198 -7.63 7.49 13.65
CA ARG A 198 -8.67 8.52 13.73
C ARG A 198 -9.00 8.86 15.17
N ASP A 199 -9.31 10.15 15.41
CA ASP A 199 -9.80 10.63 16.70
C ASP A 199 -11.27 10.28 16.96
N SER A 200 -12.03 9.94 15.90
CA SER A 200 -13.46 9.59 15.94
C SER A 200 -13.70 8.20 15.38
N GLY A 201 -14.48 7.40 16.11
CA GLY A 201 -15.00 6.10 15.64
C GLY A 201 -16.25 6.22 14.77
N GLU A 202 -16.64 7.42 14.34
CA GLU A 202 -17.80 7.67 13.48
C GLU A 202 -17.40 8.54 12.29
N LEU A 203 -18.10 8.34 11.17
CA LEU A 203 -17.97 9.19 9.98
C LEU A 203 -18.94 10.36 10.08
N SER A 204 -18.50 11.56 9.72
CA SER A 204 -19.38 12.68 9.45
C SER A 204 -20.19 12.46 8.17
N ASN A 205 -21.26 13.23 7.98
CA ASN A 205 -22.04 13.18 6.75
C ASN A 205 -21.20 13.57 5.52
N GLU A 206 -20.27 14.48 5.66
CA GLU A 206 -19.36 14.91 4.59
C GLU A 206 -18.41 13.79 4.19
N GLU A 207 -17.78 13.14 5.17
CA GLU A 207 -16.90 11.98 4.96
C GLU A 207 -17.65 10.82 4.30
N SER A 208 -18.84 10.48 4.80
CA SER A 208 -19.66 9.41 4.22
C SER A 208 -20.04 9.70 2.76
N SER A 209 -20.48 10.92 2.46
CA SER A 209 -20.83 11.32 1.09
C SER A 209 -19.61 11.33 0.18
N TYR A 210 -18.44 11.70 0.70
CA TYR A 210 -17.20 11.65 -0.06
C TYR A 210 -16.80 10.20 -0.40
N LEU A 211 -16.86 9.30 0.58
CA LEU A 211 -16.55 7.88 0.37
C LEU A 211 -17.49 7.24 -0.65
N GLU A 212 -18.79 7.50 -0.56
CA GLU A 212 -19.77 7.02 -1.55
C GLU A 212 -19.38 7.45 -2.97
N ASN A 213 -19.08 8.75 -3.17
CA ASN A 213 -18.69 9.28 -4.47
C ASN A 213 -17.34 8.73 -4.95
N TYR A 214 -16.34 8.66 -4.06
CA TYR A 214 -15.02 8.12 -4.38
C TYR A 214 -15.14 6.66 -4.87
N LEU A 215 -15.85 5.84 -4.13
CA LEU A 215 -16.03 4.43 -4.46
C LEU A 215 -16.82 4.28 -5.76
N ASP A 216 -17.91 5.04 -5.96
CA ASP A 216 -18.70 4.96 -7.20
C ASP A 216 -17.88 5.35 -8.43
N VAL A 217 -17.16 6.46 -8.37
CA VAL A 217 -16.40 6.98 -9.54
C VAL A 217 -15.15 6.16 -9.81
N CYS A 218 -14.35 5.84 -8.79
CA CYS A 218 -13.01 5.27 -8.98
C CYS A 218 -13.00 3.74 -9.12
N THR A 219 -14.10 3.07 -8.81
CA THR A 219 -14.16 1.60 -8.92
C THR A 219 -15.00 1.12 -10.09
N ASN A 220 -15.81 1.99 -10.72
CA ASN A 220 -16.62 1.69 -11.88
C ASN A 220 -16.04 2.21 -13.20
N SER A 221 -14.78 2.69 -13.20
CA SER A 221 -14.09 3.31 -14.35
C SER A 221 -13.36 2.29 -15.22
#